data_c42180c85a2db681ea7f29ea8e4b9a97
#
_entry.id   c42180c85a2db681ea7f29ea8e4b9a97
#
_cell.length_a   1.000
_cell.length_b   1.000
_cell.length_c   1.000
_cell.angle_alpha   90.00
_cell.angle_beta   90.00
_cell.angle_gamma   90.00
#
_symmetry.space_group_name_H-M   'P 1'
#
loop_
_entity.id
_entity.type
_entity.pdbx_description
1 polymer ?
#
loop_
_entity_poly.entity_id
_entity_poly.type
_entity_poly.pdbx_seq_one_letter_code
_entity_poly.pdbx_strand_id
1 'polypeptide(L)'
;MIAAWVGCRVRLWCQDESRFGLLPRPTRRVTSFGVKSLVHVAQKYEWLWLYGAVEIGTGCSFMAEFEGLNTDCFQAYLDEFAKAFPSEHHVFILDGAQAHRTKRLIWPENVTPLFLPPYCPELNPIERLWQAFKKAVDPSTADIEHLRSQTDRLVTDLDQHELASLVSYPYLLEALESF
;
A
#
# COMPACT_ATOMS: atom_id res chain seq x y z
N MET A 1 0.84 27.55 3.95
CA MET A 1 -0.24 26.73 3.38
C MET A 1 -1.08 25.97 4.43
N ILE A 2 -0.66 25.84 5.67
CA ILE A 2 -1.44 25.18 6.75
C ILE A 2 -2.67 26.00 7.19
N ALA A 3 -2.71 27.31 6.94
CA ALA A 3 -3.78 28.20 7.41
C ALA A 3 -5.17 27.98 6.76
N ALA A 4 -5.24 27.29 5.63
CA ALA A 4 -6.51 27.03 4.92
C ALA A 4 -7.37 25.93 5.56
N TRP A 5 -6.78 25.10 6.42
CA TRP A 5 -7.42 23.92 7.01
C TRP A 5 -7.70 24.05 8.52
N VAL A 6 -7.64 25.26 9.06
CA VAL A 6 -7.99 25.52 10.45
C VAL A 6 -9.47 25.16 10.67
N GLY A 7 -9.71 24.14 11.50
CA GLY A 7 -11.05 23.62 11.79
C GLY A 7 -11.51 22.44 10.92
N CYS A 8 -10.72 21.99 9.93
CA CYS A 8 -10.99 20.75 9.22
C CYS A 8 -10.42 19.55 9.99
N ARG A 9 -11.10 18.42 9.86
CA ARG A 9 -10.56 17.14 10.36
C ARG A 9 -9.32 16.75 9.57
N VAL A 10 -8.22 16.50 10.27
CA VAL A 10 -6.99 15.95 9.68
C VAL A 10 -7.00 14.45 9.82
N ARG A 11 -6.73 13.75 8.72
CA ARG A 11 -6.63 12.29 8.68
C ARG A 11 -5.21 11.87 8.32
N LEU A 12 -4.67 10.92 9.05
CA LEU A 12 -3.29 10.44 8.87
C LEU A 12 -3.31 9.08 8.20
N TRP A 13 -2.60 8.96 7.07
CA TRP A 13 -2.57 7.77 6.24
C TRP A 13 -1.15 7.27 6.07
N CYS A 14 -0.95 5.95 6.17
CA CYS A 14 0.26 5.33 5.67
C CYS A 14 0.04 4.91 4.21
N GLN A 15 0.90 5.37 3.31
CA GLN A 15 0.82 5.15 1.88
C GLN A 15 2.09 4.45 1.38
N ASP A 16 1.92 3.51 0.44
CA ASP A 16 3.03 2.83 -0.23
C ASP A 16 2.53 2.06 -1.46
N GLU A 17 3.44 1.56 -2.29
CA GLU A 17 3.16 0.72 -3.44
C GLU A 17 3.79 -0.66 -3.30
N SER A 18 3.08 -1.67 -3.78
CA SER A 18 3.60 -3.02 -3.79
C SER A 18 3.45 -3.70 -5.14
N ARG A 19 4.53 -4.33 -5.58
CA ARG A 19 4.54 -5.15 -6.79
C ARG A 19 4.12 -6.57 -6.48
N PHE A 20 3.16 -7.08 -7.26
CA PHE A 20 2.76 -8.48 -7.32
C PHE A 20 3.10 -9.03 -8.69
N GLY A 21 3.74 -10.19 -8.76
CA GLY A 21 4.23 -10.75 -10.03
C GLY A 21 4.22 -12.27 -10.05
N LEU A 22 4.29 -12.82 -11.25
CA LEU A 22 4.24 -14.24 -11.51
C LEU A 22 5.60 -14.96 -11.33
N LEU A 23 6.64 -14.22 -10.95
CA LEU A 23 7.91 -14.87 -10.64
C LEU A 23 7.78 -15.72 -9.37
N PRO A 24 8.24 -16.98 -9.42
CA PRO A 24 8.15 -17.88 -8.29
C PRO A 24 8.90 -17.31 -7.08
N ARG A 25 8.24 -17.32 -5.94
CA ARG A 25 8.89 -17.00 -4.66
C ARG A 25 9.34 -18.29 -3.99
N PRO A 26 10.54 -18.31 -3.41
CA PRO A 26 10.95 -19.44 -2.58
C PRO A 26 9.96 -19.59 -1.41
N THR A 27 9.22 -20.68 -1.40
CA THR A 27 8.31 -21.00 -0.29
C THR A 27 8.79 -22.26 0.43
N ARG A 28 8.68 -22.25 1.76
CA ARG A 28 8.91 -23.47 2.55
C ARG A 28 7.63 -24.30 2.52
N ARG A 29 7.75 -25.56 2.12
CA ARG A 29 6.66 -26.53 2.19
C ARG A 29 7.05 -27.67 3.13
N VAL A 30 6.08 -28.12 3.91
CA VAL A 30 6.23 -29.34 4.71
C VAL A 30 5.97 -30.51 3.79
N THR A 31 6.96 -31.40 3.66
CA THR A 31 6.84 -32.64 2.91
C THR A 31 7.24 -33.80 3.81
N SER A 32 6.83 -35.01 3.47
CA SER A 32 7.31 -36.22 4.17
C SER A 32 8.83 -36.35 4.04
N PHE A 33 9.45 -36.96 5.04
CA PHE A 33 10.90 -37.17 5.05
C PHE A 33 11.36 -37.85 3.76
N GLY A 34 12.39 -37.28 3.10
CA GLY A 34 12.95 -37.80 1.87
C GLY A 34 12.17 -37.42 0.59
N VAL A 35 11.04 -36.71 0.67
CA VAL A 35 10.25 -36.28 -0.50
C VAL A 35 10.62 -34.86 -0.88
N LYS A 36 11.12 -34.63 -2.09
CA LYS A 36 11.31 -33.30 -2.66
C LYS A 36 9.98 -32.77 -3.19
N SER A 37 9.58 -31.58 -2.76
CA SER A 37 8.43 -30.88 -3.35
C SER A 37 8.81 -30.38 -4.75
N LEU A 38 8.16 -30.92 -5.78
CA LEU A 38 8.25 -30.41 -7.15
C LEU A 38 7.10 -29.43 -7.35
N VAL A 39 7.41 -28.18 -7.67
CA VAL A 39 6.43 -27.14 -7.99
C VAL A 39 6.69 -26.72 -9.44
N HIS A 40 5.68 -26.91 -10.28
CA HIS A 40 5.71 -26.33 -11.62
C HIS A 40 5.41 -24.84 -11.49
N VAL A 41 6.37 -24.00 -11.84
CA VAL A 41 6.24 -22.56 -11.81
C VAL A 41 6.38 -22.02 -13.21
N ALA A 42 5.39 -21.27 -13.67
CA ALA A 42 5.52 -20.49 -14.89
C ALA A 42 6.45 -19.31 -14.60
N GLN A 43 7.57 -19.23 -15.32
CA GLN A 43 8.45 -18.06 -15.27
C GLN A 43 7.93 -17.03 -16.28
N LYS A 44 6.98 -16.19 -15.86
CA LYS A 44 6.51 -15.07 -16.66
C LYS A 44 6.94 -13.77 -16.00
N TYR A 45 7.48 -12.85 -16.78
CA TYR A 45 7.86 -11.50 -16.35
C TYR A 45 6.66 -10.55 -16.48
N GLU A 46 5.56 -10.91 -15.80
CA GLU A 46 4.34 -10.13 -15.72
C GLU A 46 4.09 -9.75 -14.27
N TRP A 47 3.62 -8.53 -14.04
CA TRP A 47 3.34 -8.00 -12.70
C TRP A 47 2.26 -6.93 -12.77
N LEU A 48 1.64 -6.68 -11.64
CA LEU A 48 0.79 -5.52 -11.38
C LEU A 48 1.34 -4.74 -10.19
N TRP A 49 1.01 -3.46 -10.14
CA TRP A 49 1.34 -2.58 -9.04
C TRP A 49 0.07 -2.20 -8.31
N LEU A 50 0.03 -2.47 -7.01
CA LEU A 50 -1.05 -2.05 -6.13
C LEU A 50 -0.57 -0.87 -5.29
N TYR A 51 -1.23 0.25 -5.45
CA TYR A 51 -1.05 1.46 -4.67
C TYR A 51 -2.05 1.45 -3.53
N GLY A 52 -1.62 1.77 -2.33
CA GLY A 52 -2.49 1.73 -1.16
C GLY A 52 -2.24 2.86 -0.19
N ALA A 53 -3.32 3.33 0.42
CA ALA A 53 -3.30 4.16 1.61
C ALA A 53 -4.24 3.57 2.65
N VAL A 54 -3.81 3.52 3.90
CA VAL A 54 -4.63 3.07 5.03
C VAL A 54 -4.58 4.14 6.12
N GLU A 55 -5.76 4.56 6.58
CA GLU A 55 -5.89 5.54 7.65
C GLU A 55 -5.54 4.91 8.99
N ILE A 56 -4.65 5.57 9.70
CA ILE A 56 -4.23 5.16 11.04
C ILE A 56 -5.37 5.42 12.03
N GLY A 57 -5.65 4.43 12.86
CA GLY A 57 -6.71 4.47 13.86
C GLY A 57 -8.06 3.95 13.36
N THR A 58 -8.47 4.24 12.13
CA THR A 58 -9.79 3.79 11.63
C THR A 58 -9.72 2.57 10.72
N GLY A 59 -8.58 2.36 10.03
CA GLY A 59 -8.43 1.31 9.03
C GLY A 59 -9.18 1.59 7.72
N CYS A 60 -9.71 2.80 7.51
CA CYS A 60 -10.22 3.20 6.21
C CYS A 60 -9.11 3.05 5.17
N SER A 61 -9.41 2.49 4.02
CA SER A 61 -8.41 2.22 3.01
C SER A 61 -8.82 2.74 1.63
N PHE A 62 -7.81 3.09 0.83
CA PHE A 62 -7.96 3.41 -0.58
C PHE A 62 -6.89 2.66 -1.36
N MET A 63 -7.33 1.79 -2.25
CA MET A 63 -6.47 0.91 -3.03
C MET A 63 -6.77 1.09 -4.52
N ALA A 64 -5.72 1.10 -5.35
CA ALA A 64 -5.85 1.18 -6.80
C ALA A 64 -4.73 0.41 -7.50
N GLU A 65 -5.05 -0.24 -8.62
CA GLU A 65 -4.07 -0.94 -9.47
C GLU A 65 -3.56 0.00 -10.56
N PHE A 66 -2.25 -0.06 -10.83
CA PHE A 66 -1.60 0.66 -11.92
C PHE A 66 -0.61 -0.24 -12.66
N GLU A 67 -0.28 0.14 -13.89
CA GLU A 67 0.62 -0.64 -14.75
C GLU A 67 2.09 -0.55 -14.36
N GLY A 68 2.47 0.47 -13.55
CA GLY A 68 3.86 0.70 -13.21
C GLY A 68 4.07 1.57 -11.99
N LEU A 69 5.32 1.60 -11.51
CA LEU A 69 5.78 2.51 -10.47
C LEU A 69 6.47 3.71 -11.14
N ASN A 70 5.72 4.77 -11.36
CA ASN A 70 6.22 6.00 -11.97
C ASN A 70 5.41 7.22 -11.48
N THR A 71 5.92 8.42 -11.78
CA THR A 71 5.29 9.67 -11.35
C THR A 71 3.89 9.87 -11.91
N ASP A 72 3.64 9.44 -13.15
CA ASP A 72 2.33 9.66 -13.79
C ASP A 72 1.27 8.75 -13.16
N CYS A 73 1.59 7.49 -12.84
CA CYS A 73 0.72 6.60 -12.08
C CYS A 73 0.48 7.13 -10.66
N PHE A 74 1.53 7.63 -9.99
CA PHE A 74 1.38 8.19 -8.65
C PHE A 74 0.54 9.47 -8.66
N GLN A 75 0.67 10.33 -9.67
CA GLN A 75 -0.19 11.50 -9.85
C GLN A 75 -1.66 11.10 -10.02
N ALA A 76 -1.93 10.11 -10.89
CA ALA A 76 -3.28 9.61 -11.09
C ALA A 76 -3.88 9.04 -9.79
N TYR A 77 -3.08 8.31 -9.01
CA TYR A 77 -3.47 7.80 -7.69
C TYR A 77 -3.85 8.93 -6.73
N LEU A 78 -3.03 9.99 -6.64
CA LEU A 78 -3.31 11.15 -5.78
C LEU A 78 -4.58 11.88 -6.19
N ASP A 79 -4.79 12.05 -7.50
CA ASP A 79 -5.98 12.71 -8.04
C ASP A 79 -7.26 11.92 -7.74
N GLU A 80 -7.22 10.60 -7.87
CA GLU A 80 -8.34 9.72 -7.52
C GLU A 80 -8.61 9.71 -6.01
N PHE A 81 -7.56 9.65 -5.20
CA PHE A 81 -7.67 9.74 -3.74
C PHE A 81 -8.32 11.06 -3.31
N ALA A 82 -7.85 12.19 -3.85
CA ALA A 82 -8.37 13.51 -3.50
C ALA A 82 -9.85 13.67 -3.91
N LYS A 83 -10.28 13.05 -5.00
CA LYS A 83 -11.70 13.00 -5.41
C LYS A 83 -12.53 12.13 -4.50
N ALA A 84 -11.98 11.01 -4.01
CA ALA A 84 -12.68 10.11 -3.10
C ALA A 84 -12.89 10.73 -1.71
N PHE A 85 -11.99 11.61 -1.27
CA PHE A 85 -12.02 12.26 0.03
C PHE A 85 -11.91 13.80 -0.05
N PRO A 86 -12.91 14.50 -0.60
CA PRO A 86 -12.77 15.92 -0.95
C PRO A 86 -12.91 16.88 0.25
N SER A 87 -13.49 16.42 1.37
CA SER A 87 -13.97 17.31 2.45
C SER A 87 -13.02 17.43 3.64
N GLU A 88 -11.92 16.71 3.65
CA GLU A 88 -11.00 16.58 4.78
C GLU A 88 -9.56 16.83 4.34
N HIS A 89 -8.67 17.11 5.28
CA HIS A 89 -7.25 17.24 5.00
C HIS A 89 -6.53 15.93 5.35
N HIS A 90 -5.68 15.46 4.43
CA HIS A 90 -5.01 14.17 4.52
C HIS A 90 -3.51 14.35 4.60
N VAL A 91 -2.89 13.74 5.60
CA VAL A 91 -1.44 13.66 5.71
C VAL A 91 -1.00 12.26 5.31
N PHE A 92 -0.20 12.17 4.26
CA PHE A 92 0.37 10.91 3.79
C PHE A 92 1.74 10.67 4.36
N ILE A 93 1.89 9.63 5.18
CA ILE A 93 3.18 9.09 5.57
C ILE A 93 3.64 8.16 4.46
N LEU A 94 4.75 8.48 3.82
CA LEU A 94 5.28 7.72 2.69
C LEU A 94 6.80 7.76 2.66
N ASP A 95 7.39 6.88 1.90
CA ASP A 95 8.82 6.87 1.70
C ASP A 95 9.30 8.03 0.80
N GLY A 96 10.61 8.19 0.75
CA GLY A 96 11.23 9.23 -0.07
C GLY A 96 11.58 8.77 -1.48
N ALA A 97 10.84 7.86 -2.10
CA ALA A 97 11.09 7.41 -3.45
C ALA A 97 11.14 8.57 -4.46
N GLN A 98 11.92 8.40 -5.53
CA GLN A 98 12.11 9.46 -6.52
C GLN A 98 10.79 9.86 -7.19
N ALA A 99 9.86 8.90 -7.37
CA ALA A 99 8.53 9.17 -7.93
C ALA A 99 7.73 10.16 -7.07
N HIS A 100 7.91 10.14 -5.74
CA HIS A 100 7.20 10.99 -4.77
C HIS A 100 7.84 12.38 -4.59
N ARG A 101 9.10 12.56 -4.98
CA ARG A 101 9.88 13.80 -4.76
C ARG A 101 10.15 14.60 -6.00
N THR A 102 9.68 14.17 -7.16
CA THR A 102 9.90 14.90 -8.41
C THR A 102 9.14 16.22 -8.44
N LYS A 103 9.75 17.24 -9.07
CA LYS A 103 9.11 18.54 -9.26
C LYS A 103 7.91 18.51 -10.22
N ARG A 104 7.75 17.43 -10.98
CA ARG A 104 6.59 17.22 -11.88
C ARG A 104 5.32 16.84 -11.13
N LEU A 105 5.46 16.29 -9.90
CA LEU A 105 4.33 15.87 -9.10
C LEU A 105 3.60 17.08 -8.53
N ILE A 106 2.29 17.09 -8.70
CA ILE A 106 1.39 18.13 -8.18
C ILE A 106 0.58 17.52 -7.04
N TRP A 107 0.87 17.91 -5.83
CA TRP A 107 0.10 17.47 -4.67
C TRP A 107 -1.28 18.13 -4.66
N PRO A 108 -2.38 17.36 -4.51
CA PRO A 108 -3.70 17.94 -4.31
C PRO A 108 -3.72 18.86 -3.08
N GLU A 109 -4.55 19.89 -3.11
CA GLU A 109 -4.62 20.89 -2.03
C GLU A 109 -4.96 20.29 -0.66
N ASN A 110 -5.74 19.20 -0.66
CA ASN A 110 -6.16 18.48 0.54
C ASN A 110 -5.21 17.34 0.96
N VAL A 111 -4.05 17.17 0.30
CA VAL A 111 -3.07 16.14 0.64
C VAL A 111 -1.70 16.75 0.93
N THR A 112 -1.15 16.45 2.09
CA THR A 112 0.20 16.88 2.50
C THR A 112 1.10 15.65 2.70
N PRO A 113 2.27 15.56 2.01
CA PRO A 113 3.21 14.48 2.25
C PRO A 113 4.02 14.68 3.53
N LEU A 114 4.19 13.59 4.29
CA LEU A 114 5.14 13.47 5.39
C LEU A 114 6.12 12.35 5.05
N PHE A 115 7.31 12.72 4.63
CA PHE A 115 8.32 11.76 4.19
C PHE A 115 9.02 11.10 5.37
N LEU A 116 9.04 9.78 5.37
CA LEU A 116 9.84 8.99 6.31
C LEU A 116 11.35 9.20 6.10
N PRO A 117 12.17 8.98 7.15
CA PRO A 117 13.62 8.95 7.00
C PRO A 117 14.06 7.94 5.92
N PRO A 118 15.14 8.21 5.19
CA PRO A 118 15.66 7.26 4.21
C PRO A 118 16.00 5.91 4.84
N TYR A 119 15.73 4.83 4.11
CA TYR A 119 16.07 3.45 4.51
C TYR A 119 15.40 2.95 5.79
N CYS A 120 14.21 3.46 6.12
CA CYS A 120 13.43 3.04 7.29
C CYS A 120 12.03 2.53 6.90
N PRO A 121 11.92 1.48 6.04
CA PRO A 121 10.62 0.95 5.62
C PRO A 121 9.80 0.40 6.79
N GLU A 122 10.46 -0.06 7.86
CA GLU A 122 9.82 -0.55 9.08
C GLU A 122 8.98 0.51 9.80
N LEU A 123 9.21 1.79 9.50
CA LEU A 123 8.41 2.89 10.04
C LEU A 123 7.10 3.10 9.24
N ASN A 124 6.94 2.48 8.06
CA ASN A 124 5.69 2.54 7.33
C ASN A 124 4.82 1.31 7.63
N PRO A 125 3.73 1.46 8.40
CA PRO A 125 2.94 0.30 8.83
C PRO A 125 2.28 -0.47 7.68
N ILE A 126 2.03 0.16 6.54
CA ILE A 126 1.38 -0.47 5.38
C ILE A 126 2.22 -1.64 4.81
N GLU A 127 3.51 -1.67 5.08
CA GLU A 127 4.40 -2.78 4.71
C GLU A 127 3.92 -4.14 5.27
N ARG A 128 3.26 -4.12 6.45
CA ARG A 128 2.65 -5.34 7.02
C ARG A 128 1.49 -5.85 6.19
N LEU A 129 0.68 -4.94 5.64
CA LEU A 129 -0.40 -5.29 4.73
C LEU A 129 0.15 -5.95 3.48
N TRP A 130 1.19 -5.37 2.88
CA TRP A 130 1.84 -5.97 1.72
C TRP A 130 2.42 -7.35 2.00
N GLN A 131 3.00 -7.54 3.18
CA GLN A 131 3.49 -8.86 3.60
C GLN A 131 2.34 -9.87 3.76
N ALA A 132 1.20 -9.46 4.32
CA ALA A 132 0.02 -10.30 4.45
C ALA A 132 -0.53 -10.68 3.07
N PHE A 133 -0.72 -9.73 2.17
CA PHE A 133 -1.17 -9.97 0.80
C PHE A 133 -0.23 -10.91 0.04
N LYS A 134 1.07 -10.65 0.12
CA LYS A 134 2.09 -11.49 -0.52
C LYS A 134 2.13 -12.92 -0.01
N LYS A 135 1.71 -13.18 1.23
CA LYS A 135 1.56 -14.53 1.79
C LYS A 135 0.27 -15.21 1.35
N ALA A 136 -0.79 -14.43 1.14
CA ALA A 136 -2.12 -14.93 0.76
C ALA A 136 -2.23 -15.27 -0.73
N VAL A 137 -1.48 -14.58 -1.59
CA VAL A 137 -1.42 -14.89 -3.03
C VAL A 137 -0.82 -16.27 -3.25
N ASP A 138 -1.51 -17.09 -4.06
CA ASP A 138 -1.04 -18.44 -4.40
C ASP A 138 0.28 -18.37 -5.20
N PRO A 139 1.37 -18.95 -4.68
CA PRO A 139 2.66 -18.93 -5.35
C PRO A 139 2.69 -19.77 -6.65
N SER A 140 1.66 -20.56 -6.93
CA SER A 140 1.51 -21.34 -8.17
C SER A 140 0.72 -20.62 -9.26
N THR A 141 0.29 -19.38 -9.01
CA THR A 141 -0.43 -18.56 -10.00
C THR A 141 0.39 -18.40 -11.27
N ALA A 142 -0.19 -18.77 -12.41
CA ALA A 142 0.52 -18.92 -13.68
C ALA A 142 0.15 -17.82 -14.71
N ASP A 143 -0.87 -17.01 -14.46
CA ASP A 143 -1.30 -15.93 -15.33
C ASP A 143 -1.69 -14.66 -14.56
N ILE A 144 -1.58 -13.53 -15.25
CA ILE A 144 -1.75 -12.20 -14.64
C ILE A 144 -3.21 -11.93 -14.26
N GLU A 145 -4.18 -12.44 -15.01
CA GLU A 145 -5.60 -12.23 -14.71
C GLU A 145 -6.02 -12.98 -13.45
N HIS A 146 -5.48 -14.18 -13.26
CA HIS A 146 -5.69 -14.90 -12.02
C HIS A 146 -5.05 -14.17 -10.83
N LEU A 147 -3.83 -13.63 -11.00
CA LEU A 147 -3.16 -12.83 -9.98
C LEU A 147 -3.99 -11.58 -9.64
N ARG A 148 -4.49 -10.86 -10.65
CA ARG A 148 -5.38 -9.71 -10.48
C ARG A 148 -6.63 -10.08 -9.70
N SER A 149 -7.30 -11.17 -10.08
CA SER A 149 -8.48 -11.66 -9.36
C SER A 149 -8.20 -12.00 -7.89
N GLN A 150 -7.01 -12.50 -7.57
CA GLN A 150 -6.62 -12.76 -6.18
C GLN A 150 -6.37 -11.46 -5.42
N THR A 151 -5.65 -10.50 -5.99
CA THR A 151 -5.41 -9.19 -5.36
C THR A 151 -6.70 -8.41 -5.18
N ASP A 152 -7.62 -8.44 -6.14
CA ASP A 152 -8.94 -7.79 -6.04
C ASP A 152 -9.77 -8.37 -4.89
N ARG A 153 -9.75 -9.71 -4.72
CA ARG A 153 -10.40 -10.34 -3.57
C ARG A 153 -9.78 -9.91 -2.26
N LEU A 154 -8.45 -9.91 -2.17
CA LEU A 154 -7.76 -9.48 -0.96
C LEU A 154 -8.10 -8.03 -0.60
N VAL A 155 -8.23 -7.15 -1.58
CA VAL A 155 -8.66 -5.76 -1.37
C VAL A 155 -10.13 -5.68 -0.95
N THR A 156 -11.01 -6.46 -1.60
CA THR A 156 -12.45 -6.45 -1.32
C THR A 156 -12.76 -7.03 0.07
N ASP A 157 -12.03 -8.05 0.49
CA ASP A 157 -12.23 -8.75 1.75
C ASP A 157 -11.53 -8.06 2.95
N LEU A 158 -10.91 -6.87 2.73
CA LEU A 158 -10.26 -6.11 3.80
C LEU A 158 -11.25 -5.69 4.87
N ASP A 159 -11.04 -6.15 6.09
CA ASP A 159 -11.76 -5.68 7.25
C ASP A 159 -11.10 -4.43 7.86
N GLN A 160 -11.88 -3.37 8.07
CA GLN A 160 -11.38 -2.09 8.59
C GLN A 160 -10.78 -2.22 9.99
N HIS A 161 -11.34 -3.07 10.84
CA HIS A 161 -10.86 -3.25 12.20
C HIS A 161 -9.51 -3.99 12.19
N GLU A 162 -9.36 -4.99 11.32
CA GLU A 162 -8.09 -5.68 11.13
C GLU A 162 -7.02 -4.73 10.57
N LEU A 163 -7.39 -3.90 9.58
CA LEU A 163 -6.50 -2.88 9.04
C LEU A 163 -6.07 -1.87 10.09
N ALA A 164 -7.03 -1.34 10.87
CA ALA A 164 -6.72 -0.42 11.96
C ALA A 164 -5.71 -1.05 12.93
N SER A 165 -5.93 -2.29 13.35
CA SER A 165 -5.00 -3.01 14.22
C SER A 165 -3.61 -3.20 13.60
N LEU A 166 -3.56 -3.42 12.29
CA LEU A 166 -2.32 -3.67 11.56
C LEU A 166 -1.43 -2.42 11.45
N VAL A 167 -2.04 -1.25 11.20
CA VAL A 167 -1.33 0.01 10.89
C VAL A 167 -1.20 0.96 12.08
N SER A 168 -1.94 0.75 13.17
CA SER A 168 -1.95 1.66 14.32
C SER A 168 -0.79 1.38 15.26
N TYR A 169 0.39 1.84 14.87
CA TYR A 169 1.54 1.78 15.77
C TYR A 169 1.38 2.78 16.91
N PRO A 170 1.78 2.45 18.15
CA PRO A 170 1.61 3.33 19.31
C PRO A 170 2.14 4.74 19.10
N TYR A 171 3.32 4.90 18.51
CA TYR A 171 3.91 6.22 18.27
C TYR A 171 3.12 7.07 17.26
N LEU A 172 2.38 6.44 16.33
CA LEU A 172 1.52 7.15 15.37
C LEU A 172 0.20 7.56 16.02
N LEU A 173 -0.35 6.73 16.90
CA LEU A 173 -1.54 7.08 17.68
C LEU A 173 -1.26 8.23 18.64
N GLU A 174 -0.13 8.20 19.35
CA GLU A 174 0.33 9.28 20.22
C GLU A 174 0.52 10.59 19.43
N ALA A 175 1.06 10.51 18.21
CA ALA A 175 1.17 11.66 17.33
C ALA A 175 -0.20 12.23 16.95
N LEU A 176 -1.19 11.38 16.65
CA LEU A 176 -2.56 11.83 16.33
C LEU A 176 -3.25 12.56 17.50
N GLU A 177 -3.00 12.12 18.74
CA GLU A 177 -3.55 12.77 19.94
C GLU A 177 -2.95 14.17 20.20
N SER A 178 -1.84 14.48 19.54
CA SER A 178 -1.10 15.73 19.70
C SER A 178 -1.51 16.81 18.70
N PHE A 179 -2.37 16.47 17.72
CA PHE A 179 -2.96 17.39 16.74
C PHE A 179 -4.37 17.80 17.11
#